data_dbf4d24d80e7f119421c8e2e7c8c7633
#
_entry.id   dbf4d24d80e7f119421c8e2e7c8c7633
#
_cell.length_a   1.000
_cell.length_b   1.000
_cell.length_c   1.000
_cell.angle_alpha   90.00
_cell.angle_beta   90.00
_cell.angle_gamma   90.00
#
_symmetry.space_group_name_H-M   'P 1'
#
loop_
_entity.id
_entity.type
_entity.pdbx_description
1 polymer ?
#
loop_
_entity_poly.entity_id
_entity_poly.type
_entity_poly.pdbx_seq_one_letter_code
_entity_poly.pdbx_strand_id
1 'polypeptide(L)'
;MSISAPFPYFGGKRRAAATIWQALGDPSGYVEPFAGSAAVLLARPAFKGRRVETLNDSDGWLVNMWRAIQHDPAGVATHAAGPVTEIDYHARLAWLQERRTPELVSWLEGDPEVFDAKAAGWWLYVAACGIGDPWGKGPWCVVDGHLVDGRGCGQGDSPGAAPPRGCGPGDSPGAAPPRGCGPGQRV
;
A
#
# COMPACT_ATOMS: atom_id res chain seq x y z
N MET A 1 16.68 -4.93 23.05
CA MET A 1 15.54 -5.39 22.26
C MET A 1 15.67 -4.77 20.89
N SER A 2 15.62 -5.54 19.80
CA SER A 2 15.54 -4.96 18.46
C SER A 2 14.09 -4.56 18.20
N ILE A 3 13.89 -3.32 17.80
CA ILE A 3 12.58 -2.82 17.37
C ILE A 3 12.41 -3.23 15.90
N SER A 4 11.27 -3.78 15.55
CA SER A 4 10.96 -4.10 14.14
C SER A 4 9.97 -3.09 13.58
N ALA A 5 10.01 -2.91 12.24
CA ALA A 5 9.04 -2.08 11.54
C ALA A 5 7.60 -2.52 11.87
N PRO A 6 6.69 -1.59 12.18
CA PRO A 6 5.35 -1.89 12.67
C PRO A 6 4.41 -2.47 11.60
N PHE A 7 4.79 -2.38 10.32
CA PHE A 7 3.98 -2.87 9.21
C PHE A 7 4.88 -3.38 8.06
N PRO A 8 4.36 -4.29 7.21
CA PRO A 8 5.01 -4.66 5.98
C PRO A 8 4.95 -3.47 4.99
N TYR A 9 6.04 -3.20 4.27
CA TYR A 9 6.09 -2.14 3.29
C TYR A 9 6.72 -2.65 2.00
N PHE A 10 6.08 -2.37 0.86
CA PHE A 10 6.60 -2.77 -0.45
C PHE A 10 7.95 -2.08 -0.71
N GLY A 11 8.95 -2.83 -1.13
CA GLY A 11 10.31 -2.30 -1.25
C GLY A 11 11.03 -2.09 0.08
N GLY A 12 10.47 -2.56 1.19
CA GLY A 12 11.04 -2.42 2.53
C GLY A 12 12.43 -3.04 2.65
N LYS A 13 13.34 -2.30 3.27
CA LYS A 13 14.78 -2.63 3.35
C LYS A 13 15.14 -3.53 4.56
N ARG A 14 14.15 -4.19 5.19
CA ARG A 14 14.35 -5.00 6.40
C ARG A 14 15.47 -6.05 6.24
N ARG A 15 15.52 -6.74 5.08
CA ARG A 15 16.53 -7.77 4.82
C ARG A 15 17.93 -7.18 4.63
N ALA A 16 18.03 -5.94 4.13
CA ALA A 16 19.29 -5.25 3.88
C ALA A 16 19.77 -4.45 5.09
N ALA A 17 18.94 -4.22 6.11
CA ALA A 17 19.22 -3.31 7.21
C ALA A 17 20.54 -3.63 7.94
N ALA A 18 20.79 -4.90 8.26
CA ALA A 18 22.03 -5.32 8.90
C ALA A 18 23.27 -5.01 8.05
N THR A 19 23.21 -5.30 6.76
CA THR A 19 24.31 -5.02 5.82
C THR A 19 24.54 -3.52 5.66
N ILE A 20 23.45 -2.73 5.63
CA ILE A 20 23.53 -1.27 5.56
C ILE A 20 24.24 -0.72 6.78
N TRP A 21 23.88 -1.14 8.00
CA TRP A 21 24.54 -0.69 9.23
C TRP A 21 25.98 -1.17 9.34
N GLN A 22 26.28 -2.35 8.81
CA GLN A 22 27.64 -2.86 8.72
C GLN A 22 28.53 -1.97 7.85
N ALA A 23 27.97 -1.48 6.73
CA ALA A 23 28.67 -0.59 5.80
C ALA A 23 28.79 0.85 6.31
N LEU A 24 27.75 1.37 6.97
CA LEU A 24 27.73 2.74 7.50
C LEU A 24 28.52 2.91 8.80
N GLY A 25 28.73 1.84 9.54
CA GLY A 25 29.22 1.93 10.91
C GLY A 25 28.14 2.51 11.84
N ASP A 26 28.56 3.44 12.73
CA ASP A 26 27.66 4.10 13.67
C ASP A 26 27.79 5.63 13.60
N PRO A 27 27.32 6.27 12.53
CA PRO A 27 27.41 7.72 12.37
C PRO A 27 26.52 8.45 13.39
N SER A 28 26.94 9.63 13.83
CA SER A 28 26.14 10.48 14.73
C SER A 28 24.90 11.07 14.06
N GLY A 29 24.95 11.27 12.74
CA GLY A 29 23.84 11.70 11.90
C GLY A 29 23.40 10.60 10.92
N TYR A 30 22.10 10.35 10.82
CA TYR A 30 21.52 9.39 9.89
C TYR A 30 20.30 10.00 9.21
N VAL A 31 20.23 9.86 7.90
CA VAL A 31 19.10 10.33 7.09
C VAL A 31 18.56 9.18 6.25
N GLU A 32 17.25 8.92 6.34
CA GLU A 32 16.56 7.97 5.50
C GLU A 32 15.57 8.74 4.59
N PRO A 33 15.97 9.08 3.35
CA PRO A 33 15.20 9.97 2.47
C PRO A 33 13.95 9.31 1.88
N PHE A 34 13.89 7.98 1.87
CA PHE A 34 12.76 7.16 1.47
C PHE A 34 12.46 6.17 2.60
N ALA A 35 11.89 6.70 3.67
CA ALA A 35 11.80 6.00 4.94
C ALA A 35 10.90 4.77 4.89
N GLY A 36 9.77 4.85 4.21
CA GLY A 36 8.80 3.76 4.20
C GLY A 36 8.46 3.30 5.61
N SER A 37 8.69 2.02 5.91
CA SER A 37 8.49 1.47 7.25
C SER A 37 9.62 1.76 8.24
N ALA A 38 10.57 2.64 7.91
CA ALA A 38 11.76 2.95 8.71
C ALA A 38 12.56 1.70 9.15
N ALA A 39 12.53 0.65 8.36
CA ALA A 39 13.09 -0.65 8.74
C ALA A 39 14.60 -0.60 8.98
N VAL A 40 15.31 0.28 8.28
CA VAL A 40 16.77 0.44 8.48
C VAL A 40 17.03 1.18 9.79
N LEU A 41 16.36 2.32 10.01
CA LEU A 41 16.51 3.07 11.28
C LEU A 41 16.18 2.21 12.49
N LEU A 42 15.04 1.50 12.46
CA LEU A 42 14.60 0.66 13.58
C LEU A 42 15.51 -0.54 13.85
N ALA A 43 16.28 -0.97 12.86
CA ALA A 43 17.29 -2.02 13.01
C ALA A 43 18.66 -1.48 13.45
N ARG A 44 18.79 -0.17 13.74
CA ARG A 44 20.04 0.44 14.13
C ARG A 44 20.60 -0.23 15.38
N PRO A 45 21.90 -0.60 15.40
CA PRO A 45 22.55 -1.17 16.58
C PRO A 45 22.51 -0.20 17.76
N ALA A 46 22.65 -0.74 18.99
CA ALA A 46 22.76 0.07 20.19
C ALA A 46 23.95 1.04 20.09
N PHE A 47 23.73 2.27 20.47
CA PHE A 47 24.70 3.35 20.31
C PHE A 47 24.80 4.19 21.58
N LYS A 48 25.98 4.67 21.87
CA LYS A 48 26.24 5.57 23.01
C LYS A 48 26.57 6.95 22.46
N GLY A 49 25.75 7.94 22.78
CA GLY A 49 26.00 9.33 22.41
C GLY A 49 24.77 10.03 21.83
N ARG A 50 24.95 11.30 21.45
CA ARG A 50 23.92 12.11 20.84
C ARG A 50 23.75 11.70 19.38
N ARG A 51 22.50 11.54 18.95
CA ARG A 51 22.11 11.19 17.59
C ARG A 51 21.19 12.22 16.99
N VAL A 52 21.30 12.40 15.69
CA VAL A 52 20.32 13.11 14.88
C VAL A 52 19.86 12.13 13.82
N GLU A 53 18.58 11.78 13.86
CA GLU A 53 17.95 10.83 12.95
C GLU A 53 16.83 11.54 12.21
N THR A 54 16.89 11.53 10.88
CA THR A 54 15.92 12.20 10.03
C THR A 54 15.25 11.17 9.13
N LEU A 55 13.94 11.09 9.18
CA LEU A 55 13.11 10.32 8.26
C LEU A 55 12.45 11.28 7.29
N ASN A 56 12.43 10.93 6.02
CA ASN A 56 11.70 11.64 4.99
C ASN A 56 10.97 10.65 4.09
N ASP A 57 9.78 11.01 3.67
CA ASP A 57 9.04 10.31 2.63
C ASP A 57 8.11 11.30 1.91
N SER A 58 7.74 10.99 0.67
CA SER A 58 6.83 11.82 -0.13
C SER A 58 5.36 11.35 -0.04
N ASP A 59 5.10 10.18 0.53
CA ASP A 59 3.73 9.69 0.72
C ASP A 59 3.09 10.35 1.94
N GLY A 60 2.10 11.23 1.69
CA GLY A 60 1.40 11.97 2.74
C GLY A 60 0.72 11.05 3.78
N TRP A 61 0.15 9.90 3.38
CA TRP A 61 -0.42 8.96 4.35
C TRP A 61 0.63 8.33 5.24
N LEU A 62 1.79 8.02 4.68
CA LEU A 62 2.91 7.49 5.45
C LEU A 62 3.45 8.52 6.45
N VAL A 63 3.60 9.79 6.02
CA VAL A 63 4.00 10.89 6.91
C VAL A 63 2.97 11.10 8.02
N ASN A 64 1.68 11.14 7.68
CA ASN A 64 0.59 11.21 8.66
C ASN A 64 0.66 10.06 9.67
N MET A 65 0.89 8.84 9.19
CA MET A 65 0.99 7.66 10.05
C MET A 65 2.16 7.76 11.05
N TRP A 66 3.33 8.20 10.60
CA TRP A 66 4.48 8.38 11.50
C TRP A 66 4.26 9.48 12.52
N ARG A 67 3.67 10.62 12.12
CA ARG A 67 3.27 11.69 13.05
C ARG A 67 2.26 11.20 14.06
N ALA A 68 1.22 10.51 13.60
CA ALA A 68 0.20 9.97 14.48
C ALA A 68 0.75 8.95 15.50
N ILE A 69 1.65 8.06 15.11
CA ILE A 69 2.31 7.13 16.05
C ILE A 69 3.14 7.91 17.09
N GLN A 70 3.79 9.00 16.69
CA GLN A 70 4.60 9.80 17.61
C GLN A 70 3.73 10.52 18.65
N HIS A 71 2.58 11.05 18.26
CA HIS A 71 1.76 11.94 19.10
C HIS A 71 0.59 11.23 19.79
N ASP A 72 -0.04 10.26 19.13
CA ASP A 72 -1.19 9.49 19.63
C ASP A 72 -1.14 8.01 19.23
N PRO A 73 -0.17 7.24 19.75
CA PRO A 73 -0.06 5.81 19.42
C PRO A 73 -1.28 4.99 19.87
N ALA A 74 -1.96 5.42 20.92
CA ALA A 74 -3.16 4.73 21.43
C ALA A 74 -4.35 4.91 20.51
N GLY A 75 -4.58 6.12 19.99
CA GLY A 75 -5.59 6.40 18.98
C GLY A 75 -5.34 5.63 17.70
N VAL A 76 -4.09 5.62 17.21
CA VAL A 76 -3.71 4.81 16.05
C VAL A 76 -4.01 3.33 16.27
N ALA A 77 -3.61 2.77 17.42
CA ALA A 77 -3.86 1.37 17.74
C ALA A 77 -5.35 1.04 17.79
N THR A 78 -6.16 1.92 18.37
CA THR A 78 -7.63 1.77 18.43
C THR A 78 -8.24 1.68 17.04
N HIS A 79 -7.83 2.54 16.12
CA HIS A 79 -8.34 2.54 14.75
C HIS A 79 -7.75 1.43 13.85
N ALA A 80 -6.55 0.95 14.17
CA ALA A 80 -5.94 -0.20 13.49
C ALA A 80 -6.52 -1.54 13.97
N ALA A 81 -7.06 -1.59 15.18
CA ALA A 81 -7.64 -2.79 15.76
C ALA A 81 -8.99 -3.15 15.09
N GLY A 82 -9.38 -4.41 15.24
CA GLY A 82 -10.68 -4.92 14.78
C GLY A 82 -10.55 -6.24 14.02
N PRO A 83 -11.68 -6.93 13.81
CA PRO A 83 -11.70 -8.13 13.00
C PRO A 83 -11.33 -7.81 11.55
N VAL A 84 -10.62 -8.72 10.90
CA VAL A 84 -10.31 -8.59 9.48
C VAL A 84 -11.47 -9.15 8.69
N THR A 85 -12.24 -8.25 8.06
CA THR A 85 -13.29 -8.60 7.12
C THR A 85 -13.04 -7.94 5.76
N GLU A 86 -13.49 -8.57 4.69
CA GLU A 86 -13.37 -8.02 3.35
C GLU A 86 -14.12 -6.68 3.21
N ILE A 87 -15.29 -6.58 3.82
CA ILE A 87 -16.11 -5.36 3.83
C ILE A 87 -15.35 -4.21 4.50
N ASP A 88 -14.81 -4.44 5.69
CA ASP A 88 -14.06 -3.42 6.43
C ASP A 88 -12.77 -3.03 5.71
N TYR A 89 -12.09 -3.98 5.09
CA TYR A 89 -10.91 -3.72 4.30
C TYR A 89 -11.22 -2.79 3.12
N HIS A 90 -12.21 -3.12 2.31
CA HIS A 90 -12.60 -2.31 1.16
C HIS A 90 -13.16 -0.94 1.56
N ALA A 91 -13.96 -0.87 2.63
CA ALA A 91 -14.49 0.40 3.12
C ALA A 91 -13.36 1.36 3.56
N ARG A 92 -12.38 0.86 4.32
CA ARG A 92 -11.23 1.66 4.76
C ARG A 92 -10.32 2.04 3.60
N LEU A 93 -10.06 1.11 2.69
CA LEU A 93 -9.26 1.38 1.49
C LEU A 93 -9.91 2.47 0.61
N ALA A 94 -11.20 2.34 0.31
CA ALA A 94 -11.93 3.34 -0.49
C ALA A 94 -11.91 4.72 0.17
N TRP A 95 -12.16 4.78 1.49
CA TRP A 95 -12.12 6.03 2.24
C TRP A 95 -10.74 6.72 2.19
N LEU A 96 -9.66 5.95 2.29
CA LEU A 96 -8.28 6.46 2.20
C LEU A 96 -7.93 6.91 0.79
N GLN A 97 -8.34 6.14 -0.24
CA GLN A 97 -8.10 6.48 -1.64
C GLN A 97 -8.79 7.76 -2.06
N GLU A 98 -10.06 7.95 -1.64
CA GLU A 98 -10.82 9.19 -1.90
C GLU A 98 -10.13 10.44 -1.34
N ARG A 99 -9.41 10.29 -0.21
CA ARG A 99 -8.72 11.39 0.48
C ARG A 99 -7.24 11.50 0.16
N ARG A 100 -6.74 10.67 -0.74
CA ARG A 100 -5.35 10.75 -1.21
C ARG A 100 -5.22 11.81 -2.30
N THR A 101 -5.29 13.05 -1.89
CA THR A 101 -5.32 14.22 -2.76
C THR A 101 -4.11 15.14 -2.49
N PRO A 102 -3.78 16.09 -3.40
CA PRO A 102 -2.74 17.09 -3.16
C PRO A 102 -2.97 17.92 -1.90
N GLU A 103 -4.23 18.12 -1.50
CA GLU A 103 -4.61 18.88 -0.31
C GLU A 103 -4.14 18.18 0.98
N LEU A 104 -4.08 16.84 1.01
CA LEU A 104 -3.49 16.11 2.12
C LEU A 104 -2.03 16.51 2.35
N VAL A 105 -1.25 16.58 1.27
CA VAL A 105 0.17 16.97 1.36
C VAL A 105 0.27 18.42 1.81
N SER A 106 -0.51 19.33 1.21
CA SER A 106 -0.53 20.75 1.59
C SER A 106 -0.95 20.94 3.06
N TRP A 107 -1.90 20.16 3.57
CA TRP A 107 -2.31 20.19 4.97
C TRP A 107 -1.17 19.76 5.90
N LEU A 108 -0.44 18.70 5.56
CA LEU A 108 0.70 18.23 6.33
C LEU A 108 1.91 19.17 6.27
N GLU A 109 2.12 19.85 5.12
CA GLU A 109 3.19 20.84 4.95
C GLU A 109 2.90 22.16 5.68
N GLY A 110 1.61 22.47 5.85
CA GLY A 110 1.18 23.70 6.51
C GLY A 110 1.47 23.74 8.01
N ASP A 111 1.49 22.57 8.68
CA ASP A 111 1.75 22.48 10.11
C ASP A 111 2.43 21.13 10.44
N PRO A 112 3.63 21.11 11.04
CA PRO A 112 4.34 19.89 11.39
C PRO A 112 3.69 19.07 12.51
N GLU A 113 2.76 19.64 13.27
CA GLU A 113 2.09 18.98 14.40
C GLU A 113 0.75 18.34 14.02
N VAL A 114 0.21 18.63 12.82
CA VAL A 114 -1.06 18.02 12.41
C VAL A 114 -0.91 16.56 12.03
N PHE A 115 -1.91 15.79 12.44
CA PHE A 115 -2.06 14.38 12.07
C PHE A 115 -3.52 13.94 12.23
N ASP A 116 -3.88 12.83 11.57
CA ASP A 116 -5.17 12.14 11.71
C ASP A 116 -4.91 10.70 12.17
N ALA A 117 -5.17 10.42 13.45
CA ALA A 117 -4.96 9.11 14.05
C ALA A 117 -5.89 8.03 13.47
N LYS A 118 -7.11 8.41 13.04
CA LYS A 118 -8.06 7.49 12.39
C LYS A 118 -7.53 7.07 11.03
N ALA A 119 -7.12 8.04 10.22
CA ALA A 119 -6.52 7.75 8.92
C ALA A 119 -5.26 6.90 9.06
N ALA A 120 -4.40 7.21 10.03
CA ALA A 120 -3.20 6.44 10.32
C ALA A 120 -3.50 4.99 10.72
N GLY A 121 -4.46 4.77 11.62
CA GLY A 121 -4.88 3.44 12.04
C GLY A 121 -5.53 2.63 10.89
N TRP A 122 -6.38 3.25 10.10
CA TRP A 122 -6.97 2.61 8.94
C TRP A 122 -5.94 2.30 7.84
N TRP A 123 -4.98 3.19 7.65
CA TRP A 123 -3.85 2.94 6.75
C TRP A 123 -3.03 1.72 7.21
N LEU A 124 -2.70 1.62 8.49
CA LEU A 124 -2.01 0.46 9.06
C LEU A 124 -2.80 -0.83 8.90
N TYR A 125 -4.12 -0.78 9.14
CA TYR A 125 -5.01 -1.92 8.94
C TYR A 125 -4.95 -2.42 7.48
N VAL A 126 -5.12 -1.51 6.51
CA VAL A 126 -5.07 -1.86 5.08
C VAL A 126 -3.70 -2.39 4.70
N ALA A 127 -2.61 -1.75 5.17
CA ALA A 127 -1.25 -2.20 4.89
C ALA A 127 -0.92 -3.59 5.49
N ALA A 128 -1.51 -3.92 6.64
CA ALA A 128 -1.30 -5.21 7.31
C ALA A 128 -2.16 -6.34 6.71
N CYS A 129 -3.37 -6.02 6.24
CA CYS A 129 -4.31 -7.01 5.71
C CYS A 129 -4.14 -7.24 4.20
N GLY A 130 -3.58 -6.28 3.47
CA GLY A 130 -3.38 -6.37 2.04
C GLY A 130 -2.25 -7.35 1.68
N ILE A 131 -2.45 -8.13 0.61
CA ILE A 131 -1.42 -8.99 0.03
C ILE A 131 -0.76 -8.23 -1.12
N GLY A 132 0.54 -7.98 -1.01
CA GLY A 132 1.31 -7.22 -2.01
C GLY A 132 1.27 -5.72 -1.74
N ASP A 133 0.99 -4.93 -2.77
CA ASP A 133 0.82 -3.47 -2.67
C ASP A 133 -0.68 -3.12 -2.58
N PRO A 134 -1.22 -2.85 -1.39
CA PRO A 134 -2.64 -2.52 -1.24
C PRO A 134 -3.02 -1.17 -1.88
N TRP A 135 -2.04 -0.33 -2.20
CA TRP A 135 -2.21 0.99 -2.80
C TRP A 135 -2.04 0.99 -4.30
N GLY A 136 -1.36 -0.02 -4.82
CA GLY A 136 -1.17 -0.28 -6.24
C GLY A 136 -2.29 -1.13 -6.81
N LYS A 137 -2.34 -1.20 -8.12
CA LYS A 137 -3.12 -2.23 -8.81
C LYS A 137 -2.37 -3.55 -8.60
N GLY A 138 -2.82 -4.33 -7.63
CA GLY A 138 -2.27 -5.67 -7.39
C GLY A 138 -2.28 -6.50 -8.70
N PRO A 139 -1.49 -7.58 -8.76
CA PRO A 139 -1.45 -8.43 -9.95
C PRO A 139 -2.79 -9.15 -10.22
N TRP A 140 -3.72 -9.07 -9.27
CA TRP A 140 -5.01 -9.75 -9.35
C TRP A 140 -6.16 -8.84 -8.93
N CYS A 141 -7.24 -8.86 -9.68
CA CYS A 141 -8.51 -8.23 -9.34
C CYS A 141 -9.67 -9.21 -9.54
N VAL A 142 -10.78 -8.95 -8.88
CA VAL A 142 -12.02 -9.74 -9.07
C VAL A 142 -12.93 -8.98 -10.04
N VAL A 143 -13.24 -9.62 -11.16
CA VAL A 143 -14.20 -9.12 -12.14
C VAL A 143 -15.27 -10.18 -12.33
N ASP A 144 -16.55 -9.82 -12.13
CA ASP A 144 -17.70 -10.71 -12.20
C ASP A 144 -17.54 -12.02 -11.38
N GLY A 145 -16.95 -11.88 -10.16
CA GLY A 145 -16.71 -13.01 -9.25
C GLY A 145 -15.51 -13.90 -9.60
N HIS A 146 -14.75 -13.57 -10.64
CA HIS A 146 -13.56 -14.31 -11.06
C HIS A 146 -12.28 -13.52 -10.79
N LEU A 147 -11.25 -14.23 -10.32
CA LEU A 147 -9.90 -13.67 -10.14
C LEU A 147 -9.25 -13.52 -11.52
N VAL A 148 -8.94 -12.29 -11.91
CA VAL A 148 -8.29 -11.98 -13.19
C VAL A 148 -6.96 -11.25 -12.94
N ASP A 149 -6.02 -11.38 -13.89
CA ASP A 149 -4.73 -10.68 -13.80
C ASP A 149 -4.97 -9.15 -13.84
N GLY A 150 -4.70 -8.49 -12.74
CA GLY A 150 -4.94 -7.06 -12.54
C GLY A 150 -4.10 -6.13 -13.41
N ARG A 151 -3.11 -6.66 -14.16
CA ARG A 151 -2.33 -5.86 -15.11
C ARG A 151 -3.17 -5.26 -16.24
N GLY A 152 -4.39 -5.77 -16.42
CA GLY A 152 -5.42 -5.24 -17.34
C GLY A 152 -6.61 -4.57 -16.65
N CYS A 153 -6.74 -4.68 -15.33
CA CYS A 153 -7.86 -4.12 -14.58
C CYS A 153 -7.58 -2.67 -14.20
N GLY A 154 -8.23 -1.76 -14.90
CA GLY A 154 -8.35 -0.36 -14.47
C GLY A 154 -7.34 0.60 -15.05
N GLN A 155 -7.26 0.69 -16.37
CA GLN A 155 -7.10 1.98 -17.01
C GLN A 155 -8.50 2.56 -17.28
N GLY A 156 -9.19 2.94 -16.20
CA GLY A 156 -10.24 3.94 -16.29
C GLY A 156 -9.53 5.29 -16.42
N ASP A 157 -9.69 5.86 -17.57
CA ASP A 157 -9.56 7.27 -17.95
C ASP A 157 -8.61 8.16 -17.13
N SER A 158 -7.32 8.02 -17.37
CA SER A 158 -6.45 9.19 -17.37
C SER A 158 -6.56 9.85 -18.74
N PRO A 159 -6.90 11.13 -18.85
CA PRO A 159 -6.92 11.82 -20.15
C PRO A 159 -5.51 11.81 -20.73
N GLY A 160 -5.28 11.01 -21.76
CA GLY A 160 -4.01 10.95 -22.48
C GLY A 160 -3.37 9.56 -22.65
N ALA A 161 -3.92 8.49 -22.09
CA ALA A 161 -3.42 7.15 -22.36
C ALA A 161 -3.99 6.62 -23.69
N ALA A 162 -3.13 6.31 -24.66
CA ALA A 162 -3.55 5.65 -25.89
C ALA A 162 -4.20 4.30 -25.59
N PRO A 163 -5.25 3.90 -26.33
CA PRO A 163 -5.92 2.63 -26.10
C PRO A 163 -4.92 1.48 -26.31
N PRO A 164 -5.04 0.37 -25.53
CA PRO A 164 -4.22 -0.79 -25.73
C PRO A 164 -4.43 -1.30 -27.16
N ARG A 165 -3.35 -1.60 -27.86
CA ARG A 165 -3.39 -2.22 -29.19
C ARG A 165 -4.11 -3.55 -29.03
N GLY A 166 -5.26 -3.68 -29.70
CA GLY A 166 -6.05 -4.91 -29.71
C GLY A 166 -5.18 -6.07 -30.13
N CYS A 167 -5.26 -7.17 -29.40
CA CYS A 167 -4.79 -8.47 -29.88
C CYS A 167 -5.63 -8.79 -31.11
N GLY A 168 -5.02 -8.77 -32.28
CA GLY A 168 -5.66 -9.25 -33.52
C GLY A 168 -6.12 -10.70 -33.37
N PRO A 169 -7.14 -11.11 -34.09
CA PRO A 169 -7.62 -12.49 -34.06
C PRO A 169 -6.49 -13.41 -34.58
N GLY A 170 -5.87 -14.14 -33.68
CA GLY A 170 -4.99 -15.25 -34.03
C GLY A 170 -5.85 -16.40 -34.48
N ASP A 171 -5.66 -16.80 -35.76
CA ASP A 171 -6.24 -17.99 -36.36
C ASP A 171 -5.95 -19.23 -35.50
N SER A 172 -7.00 -19.80 -34.93
CA SER A 172 -7.00 -21.16 -34.42
C SER A 172 -7.90 -22.02 -35.32
N PRO A 173 -7.42 -23.08 -35.96
CA PRO A 173 -8.25 -23.94 -36.79
C PRO A 173 -9.07 -24.89 -35.91
N GLY A 174 -10.39 -24.88 -36.11
CA GLY A 174 -11.24 -26.02 -35.94
C GLY A 174 -11.78 -26.35 -34.56
N ALA A 175 -12.86 -25.69 -34.15
CA ALA A 175 -13.84 -26.30 -33.24
C ALA A 175 -15.22 -26.26 -33.93
N ALA A 176 -15.81 -27.45 -34.10
CA ALA A 176 -17.13 -27.59 -34.72
C ALA A 176 -18.23 -26.96 -33.83
N PRO A 177 -19.32 -26.42 -34.44
CA PRO A 177 -20.38 -25.79 -33.65
C PRO A 177 -21.22 -26.85 -32.92
N PRO A 178 -21.75 -26.57 -31.74
CA PRO A 178 -22.68 -27.45 -31.02
C PRO A 178 -23.99 -27.50 -31.76
N ARG A 179 -24.52 -28.74 -31.94
CA ARG A 179 -25.81 -29.00 -32.56
C ARG A 179 -26.95 -28.39 -31.75
N GLY A 180 -27.80 -27.66 -32.41
CA GLY A 180 -28.97 -27.03 -31.84
C GLY A 180 -29.95 -28.04 -31.23
N CYS A 181 -30.47 -27.70 -30.05
CA CYS A 181 -31.70 -28.31 -29.53
C CYS A 181 -32.92 -27.61 -30.15
N GLY A 182 -33.72 -28.37 -30.87
CA GLY A 182 -34.96 -27.93 -31.43
C GLY A 182 -36.07 -27.73 -30.39
N PRO A 183 -37.17 -27.04 -30.75
CA PRO A 183 -38.23 -26.68 -29.81
C PRO A 183 -39.12 -27.86 -29.48
N GLY A 184 -39.20 -28.25 -28.21
CA GLY A 184 -40.15 -29.21 -27.67
C GLY A 184 -41.44 -28.52 -27.25
N GLN A 185 -42.54 -29.04 -27.78
CA GLN A 185 -43.91 -28.62 -27.62
C GLN A 185 -44.44 -28.72 -26.19
N ARG A 186 -45.39 -27.83 -25.90
CA ARG A 186 -46.33 -27.88 -24.78
C ARG A 186 -47.18 -29.16 -24.75
N VAL A 187 -47.42 -29.68 -23.59
CA VAL A 187 -48.71 -30.11 -23.03
C VAL A 187 -48.72 -29.81 -21.55
#